data_ccd17cd7921f8fffddc7dcd51f756e46
#
_entry.id   ccd17cd7921f8fffddc7dcd51f756e46
#
_cell.length_a   1.000
_cell.length_b   1.000
_cell.length_c   1.000
_cell.angle_alpha   90.00
_cell.angle_beta   90.00
_cell.angle_gamma   90.00
#
_symmetry.space_group_name_H-M   'P 1'
#
loop_
_entity.id
_entity.type
_entity.pdbx_description
1 polymer ?
#
loop_
_entity_poly.entity_id
_entity_poly.type
_entity_poly.pdbx_seq_one_letter_code
_entity_poly.pdbx_strand_id
1 'polypeptide(L)'
;MLMLSGRISAKSEDRGDEEDAGYLKASLVQFGEAMDHGISSERLGDGIDGNITGYFEPLFDLDTGFWKEEVQDEYEVSGCDLLIIDCVEIHPRWRGLGVGPAAVDRTIDIFGPGCGLVACKPWPLQFTPAFARDQRALKRLKAPGVGRDEAVRKLRAYWSRLGFWPLGETGIHLLGMAQRGSNGSRKKSETLAGAASDLAGRRVC
;
A
#
# COMPACT_ATOMS: atom_id res chain seq x y z
N MET A 1 -0.11 2.42 -18.33
CA MET A 1 -0.39 1.69 -17.08
C MET A 1 -0.22 0.19 -17.27
N LEU A 2 0.43 -0.47 -16.34
CA LEU A 2 0.66 -1.91 -16.35
C LEU A 2 -0.02 -2.54 -15.13
N MET A 3 -0.96 -3.46 -15.35
CA MET A 3 -1.56 -4.24 -14.27
C MET A 3 -0.73 -5.50 -14.01
N LEU A 4 -0.38 -5.70 -12.76
CA LEU A 4 0.46 -6.78 -12.27
C LEU A 4 -0.38 -7.72 -11.42
N SER A 5 -0.28 -9.02 -11.67
CA SER A 5 -0.84 -10.02 -10.77
C SER A 5 0.13 -11.17 -10.61
N GLY A 6 0.38 -11.58 -9.39
CA GLY A 6 1.33 -12.64 -9.07
C GLY A 6 0.79 -13.59 -8.03
N ARG A 7 1.13 -14.88 -8.18
CA ARG A 7 0.94 -15.87 -7.13
C ARG A 7 2.09 -15.74 -6.13
N ILE A 8 1.76 -15.84 -4.86
CA ILE A 8 2.74 -15.89 -3.78
C ILE A 8 2.94 -17.35 -3.43
N SER A 9 4.16 -17.83 -3.62
CA SER A 9 4.57 -19.17 -3.20
C SER A 9 5.45 -19.09 -1.96
N ALA A 10 5.33 -20.07 -1.08
CA ALA A 10 6.18 -20.21 0.10
C ALA A 10 6.60 -21.66 0.28
N LYS A 11 7.83 -21.88 0.77
CA LYS A 11 8.33 -23.21 1.11
C LYS A 11 8.05 -23.50 2.59
N SER A 12 7.51 -24.69 2.84
CA SER A 12 7.44 -25.23 4.19
C SER A 12 8.79 -25.85 4.56
N GLU A 13 9.32 -25.53 5.74
CA GLU A 13 10.58 -26.09 6.24
C GLU A 13 10.51 -27.61 6.37
N ASP A 14 9.34 -28.16 6.70
CA ASP A 14 9.15 -29.60 6.95
C ASP A 14 9.07 -30.44 5.67
N ARG A 15 8.65 -29.87 4.53
CA ARG A 15 8.36 -30.61 3.30
C ARG A 15 9.26 -30.25 2.12
N GLY A 16 9.92 -29.09 2.17
CA GLY A 16 10.76 -28.61 1.08
C GLY A 16 10.03 -28.22 -0.21
N ASP A 17 8.73 -28.52 -0.30
CA ASP A 17 7.91 -28.23 -1.47
C ASP A 17 7.42 -26.79 -1.46
N GLU A 18 7.31 -26.22 -2.66
CA GLU A 18 6.76 -24.91 -2.87
C GLU A 18 5.23 -24.99 -2.90
N GLU A 19 4.56 -24.25 -2.02
CA GLU A 19 3.12 -24.26 -1.88
C GLU A 19 2.52 -22.87 -2.15
N ASP A 20 1.28 -22.85 -2.66
CA ASP A 20 0.52 -21.63 -2.86
C ASP A 20 0.20 -20.98 -1.49
N ALA A 21 0.75 -19.79 -1.28
CA ALA A 21 0.59 -19.01 -0.06
C ALA A 21 -0.40 -17.85 -0.21
N GLY A 22 -0.75 -17.47 -1.44
CA GLY A 22 -1.65 -16.37 -1.71
C GLY A 22 -1.44 -15.72 -3.06
N TYR A 23 -1.97 -14.51 -3.21
CA TYR A 23 -1.72 -13.71 -4.40
C TYR A 23 -1.61 -12.22 -4.09
N LEU A 24 -0.97 -11.49 -5.00
CA LEU A 24 -0.83 -10.05 -4.95
C LEU A 24 -1.27 -9.46 -6.29
N LYS A 25 -1.96 -8.31 -6.22
CA LYS A 25 -2.24 -7.45 -7.38
C LYS A 25 -1.65 -6.09 -7.13
N ALA A 26 -1.06 -5.52 -8.17
CA ALA A 26 -0.55 -4.16 -8.16
C ALA A 26 -0.77 -3.51 -9.53
N SER A 27 -0.72 -2.19 -9.56
CA SER A 27 -0.83 -1.38 -10.78
C SER A 27 0.34 -0.42 -10.83
N LEU A 28 1.11 -0.45 -11.92
CA LEU A 28 2.18 0.50 -12.17
C LEU A 28 1.66 1.56 -13.15
N VAL A 29 1.59 2.79 -12.68
CA VAL A 29 1.18 3.95 -13.48
C VAL A 29 2.44 4.71 -13.88
N GLN A 30 2.77 4.67 -15.17
CA GLN A 30 3.98 5.26 -15.75
C GLN A 30 3.65 6.68 -16.24
N PHE A 31 3.71 7.64 -15.34
CA PHE A 31 3.43 9.04 -15.67
C PHE A 31 4.54 9.65 -16.53
N GLY A 32 5.80 9.30 -16.27
CA GLY A 32 6.93 9.79 -17.06
C GLY A 32 6.74 9.48 -18.55
N GLU A 33 6.43 8.23 -18.88
CA GLU A 33 6.18 7.81 -20.28
C GLU A 33 4.95 8.52 -20.88
N ALA A 34 3.88 8.67 -20.07
CA ALA A 34 2.67 9.34 -20.56
C ALA A 34 2.92 10.82 -20.86
N MET A 35 3.68 11.52 -20.02
CA MET A 35 4.06 12.92 -20.26
C MET A 35 4.93 13.08 -21.48
N ASP A 36 5.88 12.19 -21.73
CA ASP A 36 6.72 12.18 -22.94
C ASP A 36 5.89 12.01 -24.23
N HIS A 37 4.75 11.33 -24.13
CA HIS A 37 3.78 11.16 -25.21
C HIS A 37 2.69 12.24 -25.24
N GLY A 38 2.77 13.29 -24.42
CA GLY A 38 1.80 14.40 -24.37
C GLY A 38 0.41 13.98 -23.83
N ILE A 39 0.35 12.91 -23.05
CA ILE A 39 -0.88 12.45 -22.41
C ILE A 39 -0.96 13.14 -21.03
N SER A 40 -2.00 13.98 -20.85
CA SER A 40 -2.23 14.63 -19.57
C SER A 40 -2.64 13.63 -18.47
N SER A 41 -2.34 13.95 -17.21
CA SER A 41 -2.77 13.18 -16.04
C SER A 41 -4.28 12.99 -15.95
N GLU A 42 -5.06 13.98 -16.40
CA GLU A 42 -6.53 13.94 -16.48
C GLU A 42 -6.99 12.84 -17.47
N ARG A 43 -6.39 12.78 -18.65
CA ARG A 43 -6.68 11.72 -19.65
C ARG A 43 -6.27 10.34 -19.19
N LEU A 44 -5.19 10.24 -18.40
CA LEU A 44 -4.81 8.99 -17.78
C LEU A 44 -5.85 8.55 -16.74
N GLY A 45 -6.39 9.49 -15.94
CA GLY A 45 -7.44 9.22 -14.96
C GLY A 45 -8.73 8.70 -15.59
N ASP A 46 -9.17 9.28 -16.71
CA ASP A 46 -10.42 8.93 -17.40
C ASP A 46 -10.37 7.55 -18.08
N GLY A 47 -9.18 7.09 -18.47
CA GLY A 47 -8.99 5.81 -19.17
C GLY A 47 -8.71 4.62 -18.25
N ILE A 48 -8.64 4.84 -16.94
CA ILE A 48 -8.20 3.84 -15.95
C ILE A 48 -9.40 3.36 -15.12
N ASP A 49 -9.35 2.12 -14.67
CA ASP A 49 -10.34 1.50 -13.77
C ASP A 49 -10.61 2.41 -12.55
N GLY A 50 -11.89 2.61 -12.22
CA GLY A 50 -12.35 3.53 -11.16
C GLY A 50 -11.70 3.33 -9.78
N ASN A 51 -11.06 2.18 -9.53
CA ASN A 51 -10.26 1.95 -8.33
C ASN A 51 -8.98 2.82 -8.30
N ILE A 52 -8.39 3.09 -9.46
CA ILE A 52 -7.15 3.84 -9.60
C ILE A 52 -7.42 5.34 -9.66
N THR A 53 -8.52 5.75 -10.30
CA THR A 53 -8.95 7.15 -10.39
C THR A 53 -8.97 7.83 -9.01
N GLY A 54 -9.40 7.11 -7.97
CA GLY A 54 -9.44 7.62 -6.60
C GLY A 54 -8.07 7.91 -5.95
N TYR A 55 -6.94 7.68 -6.65
CA TYR A 55 -5.61 8.11 -6.22
C TYR A 55 -5.17 9.41 -6.85
N PHE A 56 -5.75 9.80 -8.00
CA PHE A 56 -5.26 10.93 -8.78
C PHE A 56 -5.49 12.27 -8.06
N GLU A 57 -6.74 12.58 -7.78
CA GLU A 57 -7.09 13.86 -7.14
C GLU A 57 -6.36 14.11 -5.81
N PRO A 58 -6.18 13.11 -4.91
CA PRO A 58 -5.41 13.32 -3.69
C PRO A 58 -3.89 13.50 -3.90
N LEU A 59 -3.31 12.91 -4.97
CA LEU A 59 -1.86 12.86 -5.16
C LEU A 59 -1.34 13.89 -6.15
N PHE A 60 -2.11 14.21 -7.17
CA PHE A 60 -1.67 15.06 -8.27
C PHE A 60 -2.42 16.39 -8.31
N ASP A 61 -1.71 17.41 -8.71
CA ASP A 61 -2.29 18.65 -9.19
C ASP A 61 -2.79 18.39 -10.63
N LEU A 62 -4.12 18.48 -10.82
CA LEU A 62 -4.74 18.12 -12.10
C LEU A 62 -4.47 19.15 -13.20
N ASP A 63 -4.14 20.40 -12.85
CA ASP A 63 -3.83 21.46 -13.81
C ASP A 63 -2.41 21.30 -14.37
N THR A 64 -1.47 20.93 -13.53
CA THR A 64 -0.06 20.77 -13.91
C THR A 64 0.32 19.34 -14.28
N GLY A 65 -0.43 18.35 -13.75
CA GLY A 65 -0.13 16.93 -13.92
C GLY A 65 1.00 16.39 -13.05
N PHE A 66 1.57 17.24 -12.19
CA PHE A 66 2.64 16.84 -11.26
C PHE A 66 2.08 16.45 -9.89
N TRP A 67 2.95 15.85 -9.06
CA TRP A 67 2.63 15.63 -7.66
C TRP A 67 2.28 16.95 -6.97
N LYS A 68 1.30 16.94 -6.08
CA LYS A 68 1.01 18.08 -5.22
C LYS A 68 2.22 18.42 -4.36
N GLU A 69 2.46 19.71 -4.12
CA GLU A 69 3.62 20.19 -3.36
C GLU A 69 3.68 19.56 -1.96
N GLU A 70 2.55 19.49 -1.26
CA GLU A 70 2.46 18.86 0.05
C GLU A 70 2.81 17.38 0.04
N VAL A 71 2.50 16.66 -1.05
CA VAL A 71 2.85 15.23 -1.23
C VAL A 71 4.35 15.10 -1.52
N GLN A 72 4.89 15.97 -2.38
CA GLN A 72 6.32 15.99 -2.71
C GLN A 72 7.18 16.20 -1.46
N ASP A 73 6.82 17.21 -0.66
CA ASP A 73 7.60 17.60 0.52
C ASP A 73 7.50 16.56 1.64
N GLU A 74 6.30 16.05 1.91
CA GLU A 74 6.09 15.10 3.01
C GLU A 74 6.74 13.74 2.74
N TYR A 75 6.70 13.27 1.49
CA TYR A 75 7.18 11.93 1.12
C TYR A 75 8.52 11.95 0.36
N GLU A 76 9.17 13.11 0.20
CA GLU A 76 10.45 13.26 -0.50
C GLU A 76 10.42 12.61 -1.90
N VAL A 77 9.38 12.92 -2.68
CA VAL A 77 9.12 12.26 -3.95
C VAL A 77 10.20 12.57 -4.97
N SER A 78 10.87 11.54 -5.50
CA SER A 78 12.01 11.69 -6.43
C SER A 78 11.77 11.08 -7.81
N GLY A 79 10.64 10.47 -8.07
CA GLY A 79 10.27 9.86 -9.34
C GLY A 79 8.89 10.32 -9.82
N CYS A 80 8.56 10.00 -11.06
CA CYS A 80 7.29 10.39 -11.66
C CYS A 80 6.22 9.29 -11.54
N ASP A 81 6.63 8.02 -11.50
CA ASP A 81 5.73 6.88 -11.57
C ASP A 81 5.13 6.51 -10.22
N LEU A 82 3.97 5.88 -10.25
CA LEU A 82 3.23 5.45 -9.07
C LEU A 82 3.01 3.93 -9.11
N LEU A 83 3.48 3.22 -8.09
CA LEU A 83 3.14 1.82 -7.87
C LEU A 83 2.00 1.73 -6.85
N ILE A 84 0.88 1.14 -7.23
CA ILE A 84 -0.28 0.93 -6.36
C ILE A 84 -0.35 -0.54 -5.98
N ILE A 85 -0.35 -0.86 -4.69
CA ILE A 85 -0.62 -2.21 -4.20
C ILE A 85 -2.13 -2.34 -4.00
N ASP A 86 -2.80 -2.98 -4.96
CA ASP A 86 -4.26 -3.07 -4.99
C ASP A 86 -4.81 -4.11 -4.01
N CYS A 87 -4.14 -5.26 -3.93
CA CYS A 87 -4.61 -6.37 -3.12
C CYS A 87 -3.46 -7.30 -2.72
N VAL A 88 -3.45 -7.70 -1.46
CA VAL A 88 -2.58 -8.78 -0.95
C VAL A 88 -3.44 -9.75 -0.17
N GLU A 89 -3.59 -10.97 -0.69
CA GLU A 89 -4.29 -12.05 -0.03
C GLU A 89 -3.29 -13.13 0.39
N ILE A 90 -3.22 -13.42 1.69
CA ILE A 90 -2.40 -14.49 2.24
C ILE A 90 -3.30 -15.57 2.81
N HIS A 91 -3.08 -16.81 2.39
CA HIS A 91 -3.82 -17.96 2.88
C HIS A 91 -3.65 -18.12 4.39
N PRO A 92 -4.70 -18.52 5.12
CA PRO A 92 -4.71 -18.50 6.60
C PRO A 92 -3.51 -19.17 7.26
N ARG A 93 -3.05 -20.30 6.70
CA ARG A 93 -1.90 -21.06 7.23
C ARG A 93 -0.55 -20.33 7.14
N TRP A 94 -0.45 -19.35 6.21
CA TRP A 94 0.77 -18.57 5.97
C TRP A 94 0.77 -17.20 6.63
N ARG A 95 -0.33 -16.85 7.34
CA ARG A 95 -0.43 -15.57 8.05
C ARG A 95 0.43 -15.59 9.31
N GLY A 96 0.96 -14.41 9.65
CA GLY A 96 1.83 -14.28 10.83
C GLY A 96 3.27 -14.77 10.63
N LEU A 97 3.58 -15.39 9.49
CA LEU A 97 4.91 -15.94 9.17
C LEU A 97 5.78 -15.01 8.33
N GLY A 98 5.39 -13.73 8.18
CA GLY A 98 6.16 -12.75 7.40
C GLY A 98 5.99 -12.83 5.87
N VAL A 99 5.20 -13.78 5.36
CA VAL A 99 5.00 -13.98 3.90
C VAL A 99 4.41 -12.74 3.22
N GLY A 100 3.42 -12.09 3.84
CA GLY A 100 2.80 -10.89 3.29
C GLY A 100 3.77 -9.71 3.15
N PRO A 101 4.48 -9.31 4.22
CA PRO A 101 5.55 -8.32 4.14
C PRO A 101 6.57 -8.62 3.07
N ALA A 102 7.09 -9.84 3.03
CA ALA A 102 8.10 -10.25 2.06
C ALA A 102 7.59 -10.15 0.61
N ALA A 103 6.32 -10.50 0.35
CA ALA A 103 5.71 -10.37 -0.97
C ALA A 103 5.56 -8.89 -1.38
N VAL A 104 5.14 -8.02 -0.47
CA VAL A 104 5.06 -6.56 -0.72
C VAL A 104 6.44 -6.00 -1.00
N ASP A 105 7.42 -6.28 -0.14
CA ASP A 105 8.80 -5.82 -0.31
C ASP A 105 9.38 -6.26 -1.64
N ARG A 106 9.21 -7.53 -1.99
CA ARG A 106 9.68 -8.07 -3.27
C ARG A 106 9.02 -7.40 -4.48
N THR A 107 7.72 -7.11 -4.38
CA THR A 107 6.98 -6.38 -5.43
C THR A 107 7.53 -4.98 -5.61
N ILE A 108 7.80 -4.28 -4.51
CA ILE A 108 8.38 -2.93 -4.56
C ILE A 108 9.82 -2.97 -5.10
N ASP A 109 10.62 -3.98 -4.73
CA ASP A 109 12.00 -4.13 -5.24
C ASP A 109 12.04 -4.33 -6.75
N ILE A 110 11.05 -5.04 -7.32
CA ILE A 110 10.99 -5.35 -8.75
C ILE A 110 10.38 -4.20 -9.55
N PHE A 111 9.28 -3.62 -9.09
CA PHE A 111 8.46 -2.68 -9.85
C PHE A 111 8.52 -1.23 -9.34
N GLY A 112 9.15 -0.98 -8.19
CA GLY A 112 9.33 0.34 -7.62
C GLY A 112 10.46 1.19 -8.20
N PRO A 113 11.53 0.62 -8.83
CA PRO A 113 12.54 1.45 -9.47
C PRO A 113 11.92 2.38 -10.50
N GLY A 114 12.18 3.71 -10.37
CA GLY A 114 11.56 4.76 -11.18
C GLY A 114 10.28 5.37 -10.60
N CYS A 115 9.64 4.70 -9.64
CA CYS A 115 8.50 5.28 -8.94
C CYS A 115 8.95 6.35 -7.93
N GLY A 116 8.17 7.41 -7.82
CA GLY A 116 8.30 8.37 -6.72
C GLY A 116 7.65 7.86 -5.45
N LEU A 117 6.51 7.19 -5.60
CA LEU A 117 5.67 6.71 -4.51
C LEU A 117 5.19 5.28 -4.74
N VAL A 118 4.97 4.58 -3.62
CA VAL A 118 4.13 3.38 -3.57
C VAL A 118 2.90 3.70 -2.74
N ALA A 119 1.71 3.36 -3.25
CA ALA A 119 0.44 3.66 -2.61
C ALA A 119 -0.36 2.39 -2.31
N CYS A 120 -1.18 2.42 -1.28
CA CYS A 120 -2.22 1.43 -1.03
C CYS A 120 -3.42 2.05 -0.32
N LYS A 121 -4.58 1.38 -0.37
CA LYS A 121 -5.74 1.68 0.48
C LYS A 121 -5.95 0.51 1.45
N PRO A 122 -5.50 0.60 2.71
CA PRO A 122 -5.66 -0.45 3.69
C PRO A 122 -7.12 -0.72 4.02
N TRP A 123 -7.74 -1.62 3.25
CA TRP A 123 -9.11 -2.02 3.45
C TRP A 123 -9.22 -3.55 3.56
N PRO A 124 -9.85 -4.08 4.61
CA PRO A 124 -9.96 -5.53 4.79
C PRO A 124 -10.83 -6.17 3.71
N LEU A 125 -10.29 -7.15 3.00
CA LEU A 125 -10.91 -7.77 1.83
C LEU A 125 -12.32 -8.29 2.08
N GLN A 126 -12.60 -8.84 3.27
CA GLN A 126 -13.92 -9.38 3.64
C GLN A 126 -15.04 -8.34 3.61
N PHE A 127 -14.73 -7.04 3.65
CA PHE A 127 -15.70 -5.95 3.61
C PHE A 127 -15.75 -5.25 2.24
N THR A 128 -15.00 -5.74 1.25
CA THR A 128 -15.12 -5.22 -0.11
C THR A 128 -16.34 -5.82 -0.80
N PRO A 129 -17.04 -5.06 -1.68
CA PRO A 129 -18.22 -5.56 -2.38
C PRO A 129 -18.00 -6.85 -3.18
N ALA A 130 -16.79 -6.99 -3.77
CA ALA A 130 -16.41 -8.16 -4.54
C ALA A 130 -16.36 -9.43 -3.66
N PHE A 131 -15.71 -9.36 -2.50
CA PHE A 131 -15.60 -10.48 -1.57
C PHE A 131 -16.89 -10.73 -0.79
N ALA A 132 -17.64 -9.68 -0.43
CA ALA A 132 -18.91 -9.82 0.28
C ALA A 132 -19.94 -10.64 -0.50
N ARG A 133 -19.87 -10.65 -1.82
CA ARG A 133 -20.76 -11.41 -2.72
C ARG A 133 -20.25 -12.82 -3.03
N ASP A 134 -18.96 -13.10 -2.79
CA ASP A 134 -18.34 -14.39 -3.07
C ASP A 134 -18.17 -15.22 -1.79
N GLN A 135 -19.14 -16.08 -1.51
CA GLN A 135 -19.12 -16.98 -0.35
C GLN A 135 -17.92 -17.95 -0.35
N ARG A 136 -17.38 -18.30 -1.53
CA ARG A 136 -16.20 -19.18 -1.63
C ARG A 136 -14.95 -18.42 -1.24
N ALA A 137 -14.82 -17.17 -1.71
CA ALA A 137 -13.71 -16.29 -1.34
C ALA A 137 -13.74 -16.00 0.18
N LEU A 138 -14.90 -15.68 0.76
CA LEU A 138 -15.03 -15.47 2.20
C LEU A 138 -14.64 -16.71 3.02
N LYS A 139 -15.07 -17.91 2.60
CA LYS A 139 -14.65 -19.17 3.24
C LYS A 139 -13.16 -19.42 3.13
N ARG A 140 -12.56 -19.11 1.97
CA ARG A 140 -11.10 -19.22 1.75
C ARG A 140 -10.32 -18.24 2.64
N LEU A 141 -10.80 -17.01 2.75
CA LEU A 141 -10.16 -15.97 3.58
C LEU A 141 -10.14 -16.36 5.06
N LYS A 142 -11.11 -17.13 5.55
CA LYS A 142 -11.26 -17.41 7.00
C LYS A 142 -10.96 -16.15 7.82
N ALA A 143 -11.62 -15.05 7.45
CA ALA A 143 -11.38 -13.76 8.08
C ALA A 143 -11.69 -13.84 9.58
N PRO A 144 -10.90 -13.19 10.44
CA PRO A 144 -11.22 -13.09 11.86
C PRO A 144 -12.61 -12.47 12.03
N GLY A 145 -13.40 -13.00 12.97
CA GLY A 145 -14.73 -12.50 13.31
C GLY A 145 -14.71 -11.15 14.06
N VAL A 146 -13.86 -10.22 13.64
CA VAL A 146 -13.73 -8.88 14.21
C VAL A 146 -14.59 -7.89 13.44
N GLY A 147 -15.08 -6.85 14.14
CA GLY A 147 -15.83 -5.77 13.51
C GLY A 147 -14.98 -5.01 12.47
N ARG A 148 -15.69 -4.32 11.56
CA ARG A 148 -15.05 -3.60 10.45
C ARG A 148 -13.99 -2.59 10.92
N ASP A 149 -14.32 -1.76 11.90
CA ASP A 149 -13.45 -0.69 12.36
C ASP A 149 -12.17 -1.23 13.02
N GLU A 150 -12.30 -2.31 13.78
CA GLU A 150 -11.16 -3.00 14.37
C GLU A 150 -10.27 -3.64 13.29
N ALA A 151 -10.85 -4.25 12.28
CA ALA A 151 -10.11 -4.83 11.17
C ALA A 151 -9.35 -3.76 10.37
N VAL A 152 -10.00 -2.62 10.08
CA VAL A 152 -9.36 -1.46 9.42
C VAL A 152 -8.20 -0.95 10.26
N ARG A 153 -8.41 -0.73 11.56
CA ARG A 153 -7.35 -0.24 12.48
C ARG A 153 -6.14 -1.20 12.51
N LYS A 154 -6.39 -2.51 12.62
CA LYS A 154 -5.32 -3.53 12.59
C LYS A 154 -4.55 -3.52 11.27
N LEU A 155 -5.27 -3.38 10.15
CA LEU A 155 -4.67 -3.38 8.83
C LEU A 155 -3.83 -2.11 8.59
N ARG A 156 -4.33 -0.93 8.98
CA ARG A 156 -3.56 0.32 8.92
C ARG A 156 -2.27 0.22 9.75
N ALA A 157 -2.34 -0.30 10.97
CA ALA A 157 -1.17 -0.52 11.81
C ALA A 157 -0.18 -1.53 11.20
N TYR A 158 -0.67 -2.51 10.44
CA TYR A 158 0.17 -3.44 9.68
C TYR A 158 0.94 -2.71 8.57
N TRP A 159 0.26 -1.91 7.74
CA TRP A 159 0.88 -1.16 6.66
C TRP A 159 1.86 -0.09 7.17
N SER A 160 1.54 0.57 8.29
CA SER A 160 2.48 1.52 8.93
C SER A 160 3.79 0.86 9.35
N ARG A 161 3.77 -0.41 9.78
CA ARG A 161 5.00 -1.17 10.08
C ARG A 161 5.85 -1.47 8.83
N LEU A 162 5.24 -1.48 7.66
CA LEU A 162 5.93 -1.61 6.37
C LEU A 162 6.44 -0.25 5.83
N GLY A 163 6.27 0.82 6.60
CA GLY A 163 6.72 2.16 6.22
C GLY A 163 5.69 2.99 5.46
N PHE A 164 4.45 2.50 5.32
CA PHE A 164 3.38 3.28 4.70
C PHE A 164 2.73 4.22 5.71
N TRP A 165 2.57 5.49 5.35
CA TRP A 165 1.94 6.53 6.17
C TRP A 165 0.65 7.04 5.55
N PRO A 166 -0.37 7.36 6.36
CA PRO A 166 -1.64 7.85 5.85
C PRO A 166 -1.49 9.24 5.24
N LEU A 167 -2.12 9.46 4.07
CA LEU A 167 -2.29 10.77 3.46
C LEU A 167 -3.58 11.42 4.00
N GLY A 168 -3.48 12.17 5.07
CA GLY A 168 -4.63 12.81 5.72
C GLY A 168 -5.80 11.83 5.94
N GLU A 169 -7.02 12.28 5.63
CA GLU A 169 -8.25 11.48 5.77
C GLU A 169 -8.68 10.75 4.48
N THR A 170 -7.83 10.71 3.45
CA THR A 170 -8.16 10.11 2.13
C THR A 170 -8.31 8.60 2.16
N GLY A 171 -7.82 7.95 3.22
CA GLY A 171 -7.72 6.49 3.31
C GLY A 171 -6.55 5.89 2.51
N ILE A 172 -5.80 6.71 1.78
CA ILE A 172 -4.59 6.30 1.08
C ILE A 172 -3.41 6.28 2.06
N HIS A 173 -2.55 5.28 1.92
CA HIS A 173 -1.27 5.20 2.62
C HIS A 173 -0.15 5.20 1.58
N LEU A 174 0.89 5.96 1.83
CA LEU A 174 1.99 6.20 0.92
C LEU A 174 3.33 5.77 1.53
N LEU A 175 4.22 5.30 0.67
CA LEU A 175 5.61 5.03 0.97
C LEU A 175 6.47 5.79 -0.05
N GLY A 176 7.27 6.76 0.40
CA GLY A 176 8.24 7.47 -0.43
C GLY A 176 9.40 6.56 -0.81
N MET A 177 9.71 6.47 -2.09
CA MET A 177 10.80 5.59 -2.56
C MET A 177 12.17 6.09 -2.14
N ALA A 178 12.38 7.40 -2.01
CA ALA A 178 13.62 7.98 -1.48
C ALA A 178 13.84 7.57 0.00
N GLN A 179 12.77 7.50 0.79
CA GLN A 179 12.81 7.11 2.21
C GLN A 179 13.09 5.61 2.42
N ARG A 180 12.78 4.76 1.44
CA ARG A 180 13.07 3.32 1.49
C ARG A 180 14.57 3.03 1.40
N GLY A 181 15.32 3.80 0.58
CA GLY A 181 16.77 3.64 0.37
C GLY A 181 17.64 4.14 1.53
N SER A 182 17.14 5.11 2.29
CA SER A 182 17.79 5.68 3.46
C SER A 182 17.25 5.07 4.73
N ASN A 183 17.60 3.81 5.06
CA ASN A 183 17.22 3.15 6.32
C ASN A 183 16.22 3.95 7.16
N GLY A 184 14.94 3.60 7.12
CA GLY A 184 13.80 4.31 7.70
C GLY A 184 13.84 4.62 9.21
N SER A 185 15.00 5.01 9.72
CA SER A 185 15.32 5.24 11.14
C SER A 185 15.05 6.69 11.59
N ARG A 186 15.01 7.66 10.70
CA ARG A 186 15.03 9.07 11.11
C ARG A 186 13.68 9.64 11.51
N LYS A 187 12.60 9.36 10.78
CA LYS A 187 11.25 9.84 11.17
C LYS A 187 10.54 8.97 12.22
N LYS A 188 10.96 7.71 12.36
CA LYS A 188 10.47 6.84 13.45
C LYS A 188 10.82 7.37 14.85
N SER A 189 11.91 8.10 14.98
CA SER A 189 12.39 8.69 16.23
C SER A 189 11.54 9.86 16.70
N GLU A 190 11.07 10.73 15.82
CA GLU A 190 10.34 11.95 16.21
C GLU A 190 8.88 11.65 16.56
N THR A 191 8.21 10.76 15.83
CA THR A 191 6.80 10.39 16.10
C THR A 191 6.66 9.51 17.35
N LEU A 192 7.66 8.67 17.65
CA LEU A 192 7.69 7.90 18.91
C LEU A 192 8.06 8.78 20.11
N ALA A 193 8.87 9.82 19.94
CA ALA A 193 9.17 10.79 20.99
C ALA A 193 7.94 11.65 21.33
N GLY A 194 7.15 12.06 20.32
CA GLY A 194 5.88 12.77 20.54
C GLY A 194 4.83 11.94 21.29
N ALA A 195 4.67 10.66 20.92
CA ALA A 195 3.73 9.76 21.58
C ALA A 195 4.15 9.36 23.00
N ALA A 196 5.46 9.30 23.28
CA ALA A 196 5.97 9.02 24.62
C ALA A 196 5.83 10.23 25.57
N SER A 197 5.91 11.45 25.05
CA SER A 197 5.71 12.67 25.85
C SER A 197 4.25 12.86 26.28
N ASP A 198 3.29 12.46 25.45
CA ASP A 198 1.85 12.52 25.79
C ASP A 198 1.43 11.49 26.85
N LEU A 199 2.14 10.37 26.95
CA LEU A 199 1.89 9.35 27.98
C LEU A 199 2.54 9.69 29.33
N ALA A 200 3.59 10.50 29.34
CA ALA A 200 4.26 10.94 30.59
C ALA A 200 3.52 12.09 31.29
N GLY A 201 2.67 12.86 30.57
CA GLY A 201 1.89 13.98 31.11
C GLY A 201 0.60 13.59 31.86
N ARG A 202 0.23 12.31 31.94
CA ARG A 202 -1.00 11.83 32.60
C ARG A 202 -0.74 11.03 33.88
N ARG A 203 0.21 11.43 34.67
CA ARG A 203 0.27 11.04 36.08
C ARG A 203 0.21 12.28 36.95
N VAL A 204 -0.79 12.27 37.80
CA VAL A 204 -1.10 13.09 38.98
C VAL A 204 -2.40 13.87 38.79
N CYS A 205 -3.46 13.36 39.26
CA CYS A 205 -4.26 13.58 40.48
C CYS A 205 -5.45 12.62 40.48
#